data_097ef486d264b91da52d6ef0b6bdba8e
#
_entry.id   097ef486d264b91da52d6ef0b6bdba8e
#
_cell.length_a   1.000
_cell.length_b   1.000
_cell.length_c   1.000
_cell.angle_alpha   90.00
_cell.angle_beta   90.00
_cell.angle_gamma   90.00
#
_symmetry.space_group_name_H-M   'P 1'
#
loop_
_entity.id
_entity.type
_entity.pdbx_description
1 polymer ?
#
loop_
_entity_poly.entity_id
_entity_poly.type
_entity_poly.pdbx_seq_one_letter_code
_entity_poly.pdbx_strand_id
1 'polypeptide(L)'
;GMIPAVVVITLSSLTSSALIYNVEARMYSLGALCVLAAYLAFYQIYRQNRVFDWYIFGFTSLCAAYTHYYALISVAFFYLMLLPLWRKGAAFRKRIIRLYAVTVLSYIVWLYVLYRAFRRTINDGWWLYDIATFSECWNFLWGFRWLAIIALVFFVCYAGISLLHAHKGTALSNENILFFAGLLSTIGTILIGLLLSNLIRPFIVPRYLFPLAPVAYLMLGLCIKDLPWKEVLTALLVTLVLLCGVPEWLQTYQHERALDAGTAQALSCITPSQNAFIYTNDSAIGWSLMGYYFPDIPYDHATTVDEIASFSGSELWCIWMETPFTDADRTLLSAHHFSCEEIYSGLFMKDTFTGRFFTDAREQIFYIYKVTRTTEALP
;
A
#
# COMPACT_ATOMS: atom_id res chain seq x y z
N GLY A 1 12.09 9.61 -23.28
CA GLY A 1 11.63 10.83 -23.95
C GLY A 1 10.72 11.66 -23.06
N MET A 2 10.41 12.87 -23.45
CA MET A 2 9.62 13.83 -22.65
C MET A 2 8.20 13.33 -22.34
N ILE A 3 7.49 12.79 -23.32
CA ILE A 3 6.11 12.32 -23.16
C ILE A 3 5.99 11.23 -22.07
N PRO A 4 6.74 10.11 -22.12
CA PRO A 4 6.69 9.15 -21.04
C PRO A 4 7.02 9.73 -19.66
N ALA A 5 7.95 10.68 -19.56
CA ALA A 5 8.29 11.34 -18.31
C ALA A 5 7.12 12.18 -17.78
N VAL A 6 6.47 12.98 -18.64
CA VAL A 6 5.29 13.80 -18.26
C VAL A 6 4.16 12.88 -17.77
N VAL A 7 3.87 11.78 -18.48
CA VAL A 7 2.84 10.82 -18.06
C VAL A 7 3.16 10.23 -16.70
N VAL A 8 4.39 9.74 -16.49
CA VAL A 8 4.80 9.15 -15.20
C VAL A 8 4.67 10.18 -14.08
N ILE A 9 5.20 11.38 -14.26
CA ILE A 9 5.17 12.44 -13.23
C ILE A 9 3.71 12.79 -12.87
N THR A 10 2.88 13.04 -13.88
CA THR A 10 1.47 13.44 -13.66
C THR A 10 0.70 12.34 -12.92
N LEU A 11 0.79 11.10 -13.39
CA LEU A 11 0.04 10.00 -12.79
C LEU A 11 0.59 9.62 -11.40
N SER A 12 1.91 9.63 -11.21
CA SER A 12 2.51 9.36 -9.89
C SER A 12 2.26 10.46 -8.86
N SER A 13 1.77 11.64 -9.28
CA SER A 13 1.48 12.74 -8.36
C SER A 13 0.00 12.92 -8.08
N LEU A 14 -0.89 12.53 -9.00
CA LEU A 14 -2.29 12.96 -8.98
C LEU A 14 -3.32 11.83 -9.07
N THR A 15 -2.91 10.57 -9.22
CA THR A 15 -3.86 9.45 -9.10
C THR A 15 -4.23 9.22 -7.64
N SER A 16 -5.44 8.75 -7.39
CA SER A 16 -5.94 8.50 -6.02
C SER A 16 -5.00 7.64 -5.20
N SER A 17 -4.46 6.57 -5.79
CA SER A 17 -3.48 5.71 -5.11
C SER A 17 -2.17 6.43 -4.82
N ALA A 18 -1.69 7.30 -5.74
CA ALA A 18 -0.45 8.04 -5.55
C ALA A 18 -0.57 9.10 -4.45
N LEU A 19 -1.71 9.80 -4.37
CA LEU A 19 -1.97 10.81 -3.35
C LEU A 19 -1.83 10.26 -1.92
N ILE A 20 -2.23 9.02 -1.71
CA ILE A 20 -2.21 8.37 -0.40
C ILE A 20 -0.87 7.69 -0.15
N TYR A 21 -0.44 6.79 -1.04
CA TYR A 21 0.73 5.94 -0.78
C TYR A 21 2.08 6.62 -0.95
N ASN A 22 2.13 7.81 -1.58
CA ASN A 22 3.36 8.60 -1.61
C ASN A 22 3.64 9.32 -0.28
N VAL A 23 2.61 9.66 0.48
CA VAL A 23 2.74 10.37 1.76
C VAL A 23 2.66 9.46 2.97
N GLU A 24 2.11 8.26 2.81
CA GLU A 24 2.05 7.28 3.88
C GLU A 24 3.47 6.84 4.28
N ALA A 25 3.80 6.93 5.57
CA ALA A 25 5.11 6.55 6.12
C ALA A 25 5.33 5.03 6.11
N ARG A 26 5.21 4.42 4.93
CA ARG A 26 5.37 2.99 4.66
C ARG A 26 6.30 2.73 3.48
N MET A 27 6.60 1.48 3.24
CA MET A 27 7.53 1.02 2.22
C MET A 27 7.07 1.21 0.76
N TYR A 28 5.85 1.65 0.50
CA TYR A 28 5.26 1.63 -0.84
C TYR A 28 5.95 2.57 -1.83
N SER A 29 6.18 3.83 -1.46
CA SER A 29 6.85 4.82 -2.32
C SER A 29 8.30 4.45 -2.60
N LEU A 30 9.03 3.95 -1.60
CA LEU A 30 10.39 3.45 -1.78
C LEU A 30 10.41 2.22 -2.70
N GLY A 31 9.45 1.29 -2.51
CA GLY A 31 9.28 0.13 -3.39
C GLY A 31 9.01 0.54 -4.83
N ALA A 32 8.14 1.53 -5.06
CA ALA A 32 7.82 2.07 -6.38
C ALA A 32 9.05 2.69 -7.06
N LEU A 33 9.84 3.47 -6.31
CA LEU A 33 11.10 4.03 -6.80
C LEU A 33 12.10 2.93 -7.19
N CYS A 34 12.28 1.92 -6.35
CA CYS A 34 13.22 0.82 -6.60
C CYS A 34 12.79 -0.03 -7.81
N VAL A 35 11.50 -0.35 -7.95
CA VAL A 35 10.98 -1.12 -9.10
C VAL A 35 11.11 -0.32 -10.40
N LEU A 36 10.78 0.99 -10.38
CA LEU A 36 10.96 1.85 -11.55
C LEU A 36 12.44 1.97 -11.93
N ALA A 37 13.34 2.15 -10.96
CA ALA A 37 14.77 2.23 -11.21
C ALA A 37 15.32 0.91 -11.79
N ALA A 38 14.89 -0.25 -11.28
CA ALA A 38 15.22 -1.55 -11.84
C ALA A 38 14.70 -1.69 -13.28
N TYR A 39 13.48 -1.26 -13.56
CA TYR A 39 12.89 -1.28 -14.89
C TYR A 39 13.66 -0.42 -15.89
N LEU A 40 14.07 0.79 -15.50
CA LEU A 40 14.90 1.66 -16.33
C LEU A 40 16.31 1.10 -16.54
N ALA A 41 16.93 0.51 -15.52
CA ALA A 41 18.22 -0.16 -15.62
C ALA A 41 18.15 -1.39 -16.55
N PHE A 42 17.06 -2.18 -16.46
CA PHE A 42 16.76 -3.26 -17.41
C PHE A 42 16.74 -2.76 -18.85
N TYR A 43 16.07 -1.62 -19.13
CA TYR A 43 16.08 -1.01 -20.46
C TYR A 43 17.48 -0.62 -20.93
N GLN A 44 18.32 -0.07 -20.04
CA GLN A 44 19.70 0.31 -20.39
C GLN A 44 20.56 -0.91 -20.70
N ILE A 45 20.34 -2.05 -20.03
CA ILE A 45 21.02 -3.31 -20.35
C ILE A 45 20.74 -3.73 -21.81
N TYR A 46 19.48 -3.64 -22.27
CA TYR A 46 19.13 -3.96 -23.64
C TYR A 46 19.68 -2.95 -24.65
N ARG A 47 19.70 -1.65 -24.28
CA ARG A 47 20.11 -0.56 -25.16
C ARG A 47 21.62 -0.39 -25.27
N GLN A 48 22.35 -0.44 -24.16
CA GLN A 48 23.75 -0.04 -24.07
C GLN A 48 24.66 -1.14 -23.54
N ASN A 49 24.15 -2.08 -22.76
CA ASN A 49 24.86 -3.20 -22.18
C ASN A 49 26.14 -2.80 -21.41
N ARG A 50 26.18 -1.63 -20.77
CA ARG A 50 27.32 -1.23 -19.96
C ARG A 50 27.36 -2.07 -18.67
N VAL A 51 28.54 -2.33 -18.14
CA VAL A 51 28.70 -3.07 -16.88
C VAL A 51 27.98 -2.39 -15.73
N PHE A 52 27.99 -1.06 -15.71
CA PHE A 52 27.31 -0.25 -14.72
C PHE A 52 25.78 -0.48 -14.70
N ASP A 53 25.15 -0.66 -15.87
CA ASP A 53 23.71 -0.90 -15.95
C ASP A 53 23.30 -2.21 -15.23
N TRP A 54 24.18 -3.24 -15.28
CA TRP A 54 23.96 -4.50 -14.58
C TRP A 54 24.07 -4.35 -13.06
N TYR A 55 25.01 -3.53 -12.58
CA TYR A 55 25.13 -3.24 -11.15
C TYR A 55 23.93 -2.44 -10.63
N ILE A 56 23.49 -1.39 -11.35
CA ILE A 56 22.31 -0.62 -10.98
C ILE A 56 21.08 -1.52 -10.95
N PHE A 57 20.90 -2.36 -11.98
CA PHE A 57 19.78 -3.29 -12.02
C PHE A 57 19.79 -4.24 -10.82
N GLY A 58 20.92 -4.88 -10.53
CA GLY A 58 21.05 -5.80 -9.39
C GLY A 58 20.80 -5.11 -8.05
N PHE A 59 21.38 -3.93 -7.84
CA PHE A 59 21.22 -3.16 -6.62
C PHE A 59 19.77 -2.72 -6.41
N THR A 60 19.15 -2.09 -7.41
CA THR A 60 17.76 -1.60 -7.29
C THR A 60 16.76 -2.74 -7.16
N SER A 61 17.02 -3.90 -7.80
CA SER A 61 16.22 -5.10 -7.64
C SER A 61 16.30 -5.68 -6.23
N LEU A 62 17.50 -5.70 -5.62
CA LEU A 62 17.65 -6.09 -4.22
C LEU A 62 16.93 -5.13 -3.28
N CYS A 63 17.09 -3.82 -3.48
CA CYS A 63 16.35 -2.82 -2.70
C CYS A 63 14.84 -3.04 -2.81
N ALA A 64 14.30 -3.28 -4.01
CA ALA A 64 12.89 -3.61 -4.22
C ALA A 64 12.48 -4.87 -3.45
N ALA A 65 13.29 -5.93 -3.53
CA ALA A 65 13.03 -7.21 -2.88
C ALA A 65 13.02 -7.11 -1.35
N TYR A 66 13.90 -6.30 -0.77
CA TYR A 66 13.92 -6.05 0.68
C TYR A 66 12.83 -5.09 1.15
N THR A 67 12.28 -4.29 0.24
CA THR A 67 11.24 -3.30 0.59
C THR A 67 9.86 -3.93 0.68
N HIS A 68 9.46 -4.76 -0.31
CA HIS A 68 8.11 -5.31 -0.37
C HIS A 68 8.06 -6.61 -1.19
N TYR A 69 7.28 -7.59 -0.73
CA TYR A 69 7.18 -8.92 -1.37
C TYR A 69 6.62 -8.84 -2.81
N TYR A 70 5.67 -7.97 -3.06
CA TYR A 70 5.13 -7.76 -4.42
C TYR A 70 6.13 -7.03 -5.33
N ALA A 71 7.00 -6.18 -4.77
CA ALA A 71 8.12 -5.61 -5.52
C ALA A 71 9.17 -6.67 -5.88
N LEU A 72 9.44 -7.65 -4.99
CA LEU A 72 10.26 -8.82 -5.32
C LEU A 72 9.69 -9.60 -6.51
N ILE A 73 8.38 -9.92 -6.48
CA ILE A 73 7.72 -10.64 -7.58
C ILE A 73 7.83 -9.83 -8.88
N SER A 74 7.62 -8.52 -8.80
CA SER A 74 7.70 -7.62 -9.96
C SER A 74 9.05 -7.62 -10.62
N VAL A 75 10.14 -7.48 -9.85
CA VAL A 75 11.49 -7.49 -10.40
C VAL A 75 11.92 -8.86 -10.90
N ALA A 76 11.39 -9.96 -10.33
CA ALA A 76 11.67 -11.31 -10.81
C ALA A 76 11.27 -11.49 -12.28
N PHE A 77 10.19 -10.85 -12.74
CA PHE A 77 9.83 -10.85 -14.16
C PHE A 77 10.84 -10.14 -15.05
N PHE A 78 11.50 -9.08 -14.57
CA PHE A 78 12.59 -8.44 -15.33
C PHE A 78 13.79 -9.37 -15.45
N TYR A 79 14.12 -10.14 -14.40
CA TYR A 79 15.15 -11.18 -14.50
C TYR A 79 14.78 -12.22 -15.57
N LEU A 80 13.55 -12.73 -15.59
CA LEU A 80 13.10 -13.66 -16.62
C LEU A 80 13.30 -13.08 -18.04
N MET A 81 13.00 -11.79 -18.21
CA MET A 81 13.18 -11.10 -19.49
C MET A 81 14.64 -10.83 -19.85
N LEU A 82 15.61 -11.03 -18.97
CA LEU A 82 17.04 -11.03 -19.32
C LEU A 82 17.52 -12.36 -19.93
N LEU A 83 16.79 -13.46 -19.73
CA LEU A 83 17.20 -14.79 -20.22
C LEU A 83 17.42 -14.87 -21.74
N PRO A 84 16.61 -14.19 -22.60
CA PRO A 84 16.88 -14.18 -24.05
C PRO A 84 18.27 -13.66 -24.42
N LEU A 85 18.87 -12.77 -23.58
CA LEU A 85 20.21 -12.25 -23.80
C LEU A 85 21.30 -13.35 -23.65
N TRP A 86 20.97 -14.48 -23.02
CA TRP A 86 21.86 -15.66 -22.93
C TRP A 86 22.36 -16.12 -24.29
N ARG A 87 21.51 -16.01 -25.33
CA ARG A 87 21.84 -16.41 -26.70
C ARG A 87 22.78 -15.44 -27.40
N LYS A 88 22.99 -14.22 -26.86
CA LYS A 88 23.86 -13.19 -27.47
C LYS A 88 25.36 -13.43 -27.25
N GLY A 89 25.75 -14.49 -26.49
CA GLY A 89 27.14 -14.91 -26.37
C GLY A 89 27.64 -15.04 -24.94
N ALA A 90 28.95 -15.46 -24.82
CA ALA A 90 29.57 -15.83 -23.53
C ALA A 90 29.63 -14.65 -22.53
N ALA A 91 29.83 -13.43 -23.00
CA ALA A 91 29.88 -12.25 -22.13
C ALA A 91 28.53 -12.00 -21.42
N PHE A 92 27.41 -12.11 -22.16
CA PHE A 92 26.07 -12.00 -21.56
C PHE A 92 25.78 -13.14 -20.58
N ARG A 93 26.12 -14.39 -20.96
CA ARG A 93 25.96 -15.55 -20.05
C ARG A 93 26.69 -15.34 -18.73
N LYS A 94 27.93 -14.90 -18.77
CA LYS A 94 28.75 -14.63 -17.56
C LYS A 94 28.11 -13.52 -16.69
N ARG A 95 27.58 -12.46 -17.30
CA ARG A 95 26.90 -11.37 -16.57
C ARG A 95 25.60 -11.83 -15.94
N ILE A 96 24.77 -12.59 -16.68
CA ILE A 96 23.51 -13.15 -16.17
C ILE A 96 23.80 -14.09 -14.99
N ILE A 97 24.70 -15.06 -15.14
CA ILE A 97 25.05 -15.98 -14.04
C ILE A 97 25.53 -15.22 -12.81
N ARG A 98 26.41 -14.24 -12.99
CA ARG A 98 26.93 -13.43 -11.89
C ARG A 98 25.83 -12.63 -11.21
N LEU A 99 24.96 -11.98 -11.99
CA LEU A 99 23.83 -11.21 -11.47
C LEU A 99 22.90 -12.10 -10.64
N TYR A 100 22.46 -13.25 -11.17
CA TYR A 100 21.59 -14.17 -10.46
C TYR A 100 22.25 -14.72 -9.19
N ALA A 101 23.51 -15.15 -9.28
CA ALA A 101 24.22 -15.68 -8.13
C ALA A 101 24.36 -14.64 -7.02
N VAL A 102 24.76 -13.42 -7.34
CA VAL A 102 24.89 -12.34 -6.35
C VAL A 102 23.53 -12.01 -5.72
N THR A 103 22.48 -11.88 -6.54
CA THR A 103 21.15 -11.56 -6.03
C THR A 103 20.61 -12.66 -5.11
N VAL A 104 20.70 -13.94 -5.53
CA VAL A 104 20.22 -15.07 -4.72
C VAL A 104 21.02 -15.18 -3.42
N LEU A 105 22.37 -15.10 -3.49
CA LEU A 105 23.21 -15.17 -2.30
C LEU A 105 22.94 -14.01 -1.33
N SER A 106 22.74 -12.79 -1.85
CA SER A 106 22.42 -11.64 -1.02
C SER A 106 21.04 -11.78 -0.36
N TYR A 107 20.09 -12.46 -1.00
CA TYR A 107 18.72 -12.60 -0.49
C TYR A 107 18.51 -13.86 0.36
N ILE A 108 19.47 -14.80 0.41
CA ILE A 108 19.31 -16.13 1.03
C ILE A 108 18.95 -16.05 2.51
N VAL A 109 19.55 -15.12 3.24
CA VAL A 109 19.26 -14.90 4.68
C VAL A 109 17.82 -14.40 4.84
N TRP A 110 17.35 -13.56 3.92
CA TRP A 110 16.00 -13.00 3.96
C TRP A 110 14.91 -14.03 3.63
N LEU A 111 15.26 -15.12 2.95
CA LEU A 111 14.31 -16.23 2.71
C LEU A 111 13.76 -16.81 4.03
N TYR A 112 14.56 -16.85 5.08
CA TYR A 112 14.08 -17.27 6.39
C TYR A 112 13.07 -16.27 6.98
N VAL A 113 13.34 -14.97 6.87
CA VAL A 113 12.41 -13.91 7.30
C VAL A 113 11.11 -13.98 6.49
N LEU A 114 11.23 -14.15 5.18
CA LEU A 114 10.09 -14.32 4.27
C LEU A 114 9.25 -15.56 4.66
N TYR A 115 9.88 -16.69 4.92
CA TYR A 115 9.20 -17.90 5.38
C TYR A 115 8.44 -17.67 6.70
N ARG A 116 9.08 -17.01 7.68
CA ARG A 116 8.43 -16.68 8.96
C ARG A 116 7.25 -15.72 8.77
N ALA A 117 7.42 -14.67 7.97
CA ALA A 117 6.36 -13.72 7.67
C ALA A 117 5.18 -14.41 6.97
N PHE A 118 5.47 -15.29 6.00
CA PHE A 118 4.46 -16.07 5.30
C PHE A 118 3.68 -16.99 6.27
N ARG A 119 4.38 -17.72 7.15
CA ARG A 119 3.75 -18.57 8.18
C ARG A 119 2.88 -17.77 9.12
N ARG A 120 3.36 -16.61 9.58
CA ARG A 120 2.59 -15.70 10.42
C ARG A 120 1.33 -15.20 9.71
N THR A 121 1.45 -14.77 8.47
CA THR A 121 0.30 -14.31 7.68
C THR A 121 -0.73 -15.40 7.48
N ILE A 122 -0.31 -16.64 7.27
CA ILE A 122 -1.24 -17.78 7.18
C ILE A 122 -2.00 -17.99 8.49
N ASN A 123 -1.33 -17.89 9.63
CA ASN A 123 -1.94 -18.20 10.92
C ASN A 123 -2.77 -17.02 11.46
N ASP A 124 -2.24 -15.79 11.37
CA ASP A 124 -2.74 -14.61 12.10
C ASP A 124 -3.22 -13.48 11.19
N GLY A 125 -3.34 -13.70 9.88
CA GLY A 125 -3.69 -12.66 8.91
C GLY A 125 -5.18 -12.26 8.95
N TRP A 126 -5.67 -11.79 10.08
CA TRP A 126 -7.05 -11.38 10.32
C TRP A 126 -7.52 -10.22 9.43
N TRP A 127 -6.61 -9.41 8.92
CA TRP A 127 -6.91 -8.28 8.01
C TRP A 127 -7.12 -8.68 6.55
N LEU A 128 -7.04 -9.98 6.22
CA LEU A 128 -7.19 -10.52 4.88
C LEU A 128 -8.52 -11.29 4.81
N TYR A 129 -9.62 -10.56 4.63
CA TYR A 129 -10.96 -11.16 4.63
C TYR A 129 -11.36 -11.68 3.25
N ASP A 130 -11.18 -10.86 2.21
CA ASP A 130 -11.67 -11.12 0.87
C ASP A 130 -10.55 -11.27 -0.15
N ILE A 131 -10.82 -12.05 -1.19
CA ILE A 131 -9.92 -12.19 -2.33
C ILE A 131 -10.23 -11.05 -3.29
N ALA A 132 -9.27 -10.12 -3.45
CA ALA A 132 -9.39 -9.07 -4.45
C ALA A 132 -9.53 -9.66 -5.86
N THR A 133 -10.34 -9.03 -6.69
CA THR A 133 -10.49 -9.39 -8.09
C THR A 133 -9.38 -8.77 -8.96
N PHE A 134 -9.18 -9.32 -10.17
CA PHE A 134 -8.28 -8.72 -11.15
C PHE A 134 -8.67 -7.26 -11.47
N SER A 135 -9.98 -7.01 -11.59
CA SER A 135 -10.50 -5.67 -11.88
C SER A 135 -10.18 -4.66 -10.78
N GLU A 136 -10.30 -5.03 -9.52
CA GLU A 136 -9.94 -4.19 -8.38
C GLU A 136 -8.45 -3.87 -8.37
N CYS A 137 -7.61 -4.90 -8.56
CA CYS A 137 -6.16 -4.73 -8.66
C CYS A 137 -5.76 -3.82 -9.82
N TRP A 138 -6.38 -3.99 -10.99
CA TRP A 138 -6.14 -3.17 -12.16
C TRP A 138 -6.60 -1.72 -11.95
N ASN A 139 -7.82 -1.52 -11.46
CA ASN A 139 -8.36 -0.18 -11.17
C ASN A 139 -7.52 0.56 -10.11
N PHE A 140 -7.04 -0.16 -9.11
CA PHE A 140 -6.16 0.41 -8.09
C PHE A 140 -4.89 1.03 -8.68
N LEU A 141 -4.23 0.35 -9.62
CA LEU A 141 -3.00 0.85 -10.25
C LEU A 141 -3.21 2.20 -10.96
N TRP A 142 -4.40 2.44 -11.49
CA TRP A 142 -4.70 3.63 -12.28
C TRP A 142 -5.37 4.74 -11.46
N GLY A 143 -5.90 4.43 -10.27
CA GLY A 143 -6.61 5.35 -9.41
C GLY A 143 -8.00 5.76 -9.92
N PHE A 144 -8.18 5.87 -11.24
CA PHE A 144 -9.44 6.22 -11.89
C PHE A 144 -9.89 5.10 -12.83
N ARG A 145 -11.16 4.68 -12.72
CA ARG A 145 -11.72 3.60 -13.56
C ARG A 145 -11.65 3.91 -15.06
N TRP A 146 -11.91 5.16 -15.44
CA TRP A 146 -11.80 5.58 -16.83
C TRP A 146 -10.38 5.47 -17.36
N LEU A 147 -9.37 5.81 -16.54
CA LEU A 147 -7.96 5.71 -16.89
C LEU A 147 -7.51 4.24 -17.02
N ALA A 148 -8.02 3.37 -16.16
CA ALA A 148 -7.78 1.93 -16.23
C ALA A 148 -8.27 1.33 -17.56
N ILE A 149 -9.44 1.77 -18.03
CA ILE A 149 -9.99 1.34 -19.32
C ILE A 149 -9.15 1.88 -20.49
N ILE A 150 -8.81 3.16 -20.47
CA ILE A 150 -7.97 3.79 -21.48
C ILE A 150 -6.62 3.05 -21.56
N ALA A 151 -5.96 2.82 -20.45
CA ALA A 151 -4.69 2.12 -20.40
C ALA A 151 -4.78 0.71 -20.97
N LEU A 152 -5.83 -0.03 -20.62
CA LEU A 152 -6.07 -1.38 -21.16
C LEU A 152 -6.17 -1.36 -22.68
N VAL A 153 -6.96 -0.43 -23.25
CA VAL A 153 -7.11 -0.28 -24.72
C VAL A 153 -5.76 0.03 -25.35
N PHE A 154 -5.00 1.00 -24.82
CA PHE A 154 -3.69 1.34 -25.34
C PHE A 154 -2.71 0.16 -25.29
N PHE A 155 -2.72 -0.60 -24.21
CA PHE A 155 -1.83 -1.75 -24.04
C PHE A 155 -2.17 -2.88 -25.00
N VAL A 156 -3.46 -3.19 -25.20
CA VAL A 156 -3.90 -4.20 -26.17
C VAL A 156 -3.54 -3.80 -27.59
N CYS A 157 -3.82 -2.55 -27.96
CA CYS A 157 -3.49 -2.03 -29.29
C CYS A 157 -1.96 -2.04 -29.55
N TYR A 158 -1.17 -1.53 -28.60
CA TYR A 158 0.29 -1.47 -28.72
C TYR A 158 0.91 -2.87 -28.80
N ALA A 159 0.46 -3.79 -27.94
CA ALA A 159 0.91 -5.18 -27.96
C ALA A 159 0.54 -5.85 -29.29
N GLY A 160 -0.70 -5.70 -29.76
CA GLY A 160 -1.16 -6.25 -31.03
C GLY A 160 -0.34 -5.78 -32.22
N ILE A 161 -0.13 -4.45 -32.33
CA ILE A 161 0.69 -3.86 -33.41
C ILE A 161 2.14 -4.37 -33.34
N SER A 162 2.73 -4.40 -32.16
CA SER A 162 4.12 -4.86 -31.96
C SER A 162 4.29 -6.33 -32.34
N LEU A 163 3.33 -7.19 -31.98
CA LEU A 163 3.35 -8.62 -32.33
C LEU A 163 3.11 -8.86 -33.83
N LEU A 164 2.23 -8.08 -34.47
CA LEU A 164 2.03 -8.14 -35.92
C LEU A 164 3.29 -7.76 -36.68
N HIS A 165 4.02 -6.75 -36.24
CA HIS A 165 5.32 -6.38 -36.83
C HIS A 165 6.36 -7.50 -36.63
N ALA A 166 6.44 -8.07 -35.45
CA ALA A 166 7.34 -9.19 -35.15
C ALA A 166 7.00 -10.43 -36.02
N HIS A 167 5.72 -10.72 -36.22
CA HIS A 167 5.28 -11.82 -37.10
C HIS A 167 5.71 -11.62 -38.56
N LYS A 168 5.78 -10.37 -39.05
CA LYS A 168 6.28 -10.02 -40.37
C LYS A 168 7.81 -10.04 -40.47
N GLY A 169 8.51 -10.55 -39.46
CA GLY A 169 9.97 -10.68 -39.45
C GLY A 169 10.72 -9.42 -38.98
N THR A 170 10.03 -8.39 -38.52
CA THR A 170 10.67 -7.22 -37.93
C THR A 170 11.09 -7.52 -36.48
N ALA A 171 12.37 -7.35 -36.14
CA ALA A 171 12.83 -7.54 -34.77
C ALA A 171 12.16 -6.55 -33.81
N LEU A 172 11.79 -7.02 -32.61
CA LEU A 172 11.25 -6.16 -31.57
C LEU A 172 12.27 -5.08 -31.19
N SER A 173 11.83 -3.83 -31.16
CA SER A 173 12.65 -2.73 -30.65
C SER A 173 12.92 -2.87 -29.16
N ASN A 174 13.97 -2.19 -28.65
CA ASN A 174 14.25 -2.19 -27.21
C ASN A 174 13.08 -1.61 -26.40
N GLU A 175 12.28 -0.73 -26.97
CA GLU A 175 11.10 -0.16 -26.34
C GLU A 175 9.93 -1.15 -26.30
N ASN A 176 9.76 -1.96 -27.37
CA ASN A 176 8.80 -3.07 -27.34
C ASN A 176 9.19 -4.10 -26.27
N ILE A 177 10.48 -4.43 -26.15
CA ILE A 177 10.97 -5.32 -25.09
C ILE A 177 10.70 -4.72 -23.70
N LEU A 178 10.94 -3.42 -23.54
CA LEU A 178 10.62 -2.70 -22.30
C LEU A 178 9.12 -2.80 -21.99
N PHE A 179 8.25 -2.47 -22.96
CA PHE A 179 6.82 -2.56 -22.78
C PHE A 179 6.36 -3.97 -22.38
N PHE A 180 6.82 -5.02 -23.06
CA PHE A 180 6.45 -6.40 -22.74
C PHE A 180 7.00 -6.84 -21.38
N ALA A 181 8.18 -6.39 -20.99
CA ALA A 181 8.71 -6.65 -19.66
C ALA A 181 7.85 -6.00 -18.54
N GLY A 182 7.43 -4.75 -18.73
CA GLY A 182 6.51 -4.07 -17.83
C GLY A 182 5.14 -4.74 -17.79
N LEU A 183 4.60 -5.12 -18.93
CA LEU A 183 3.31 -5.81 -19.04
C LEU A 183 3.36 -7.16 -18.32
N LEU A 184 4.40 -7.96 -18.58
CA LEU A 184 4.60 -9.26 -17.93
C LEU A 184 4.78 -9.09 -16.42
N SER A 185 5.54 -8.10 -15.97
CA SER A 185 5.72 -7.79 -14.56
C SER A 185 4.39 -7.39 -13.90
N THR A 186 3.62 -6.48 -14.52
CA THR A 186 2.36 -5.99 -13.94
C THR A 186 1.30 -7.09 -13.89
N ILE A 187 1.00 -7.69 -15.04
CA ILE A 187 -0.01 -8.76 -15.12
C ILE A 187 0.43 -10.00 -14.36
N GLY A 188 1.68 -10.41 -14.51
CA GLY A 188 2.23 -11.59 -13.82
C GLY A 188 2.20 -11.44 -12.29
N THR A 189 2.51 -10.27 -11.76
CA THR A 189 2.44 -10.01 -10.31
C THR A 189 1.00 -10.09 -9.80
N ILE A 190 0.03 -9.50 -10.52
CA ILE A 190 -1.39 -9.62 -10.18
C ILE A 190 -1.81 -11.09 -10.20
N LEU A 191 -1.51 -11.81 -11.28
CA LEU A 191 -1.90 -13.22 -11.43
C LEU A 191 -1.26 -14.12 -10.37
N ILE A 192 0.01 -13.92 -10.02
CA ILE A 192 0.66 -14.66 -8.92
C ILE A 192 -0.03 -14.35 -7.59
N GLY A 193 -0.33 -13.07 -7.32
CA GLY A 193 -1.03 -12.67 -6.11
C GLY A 193 -2.43 -13.30 -6.00
N LEU A 194 -3.20 -13.29 -7.09
CA LEU A 194 -4.51 -13.93 -7.17
C LEU A 194 -4.41 -15.47 -7.03
N LEU A 195 -3.43 -16.09 -7.69
CA LEU A 195 -3.20 -17.52 -7.60
C LEU A 195 -2.90 -17.95 -6.16
N LEU A 196 -1.98 -17.26 -5.48
CA LEU A 196 -1.65 -17.52 -4.08
C LEU A 196 -2.84 -17.27 -3.17
N SER A 197 -3.65 -16.24 -3.46
CA SER A 197 -4.85 -15.93 -2.69
C SER A 197 -5.93 -17.01 -2.80
N ASN A 198 -6.08 -17.62 -3.97
CA ASN A 198 -7.03 -18.71 -4.18
C ASN A 198 -6.54 -20.07 -3.67
N LEU A 199 -5.23 -20.32 -3.71
CA LEU A 199 -4.68 -21.63 -3.34
C LEU A 199 -4.43 -21.77 -1.84
N ILE A 200 -4.17 -20.67 -1.13
CA ILE A 200 -3.71 -20.72 0.27
C ILE A 200 -4.70 -19.97 1.17
N ARG A 201 -4.81 -18.66 1.00
CA ARG A 201 -5.76 -17.75 1.65
C ARG A 201 -5.65 -16.38 1.00
N PRO A 202 -6.56 -15.40 1.27
CA PRO A 202 -6.40 -14.04 0.75
C PRO A 202 -5.04 -13.45 1.09
N PHE A 203 -4.19 -13.22 0.08
CA PHE A 203 -2.87 -12.60 0.21
C PHE A 203 -2.76 -11.27 -0.53
N ILE A 204 -3.52 -11.13 -1.63
CA ILE A 204 -3.46 -9.93 -2.44
C ILE A 204 -4.40 -8.86 -1.87
N VAL A 205 -3.81 -7.75 -1.51
CA VAL A 205 -4.54 -6.51 -1.25
C VAL A 205 -4.12 -5.52 -2.34
N PRO A 206 -5.03 -4.81 -3.01
CA PRO A 206 -4.70 -3.95 -4.14
C PRO A 206 -3.54 -2.98 -3.88
N ARG A 207 -3.44 -2.42 -2.67
CA ARG A 207 -2.35 -1.51 -2.27
C ARG A 207 -0.94 -2.12 -2.38
N TYR A 208 -0.81 -3.45 -2.29
CA TYR A 208 0.48 -4.13 -2.44
C TYR A 208 1.04 -4.04 -3.86
N LEU A 209 0.22 -3.66 -4.84
CA LEU A 209 0.61 -3.45 -6.22
C LEU A 209 1.14 -2.03 -6.48
N PHE A 210 1.07 -1.12 -5.52
CA PHE A 210 1.54 0.25 -5.70
C PHE A 210 2.98 0.36 -6.23
N PRO A 211 3.94 -0.49 -5.86
CA PRO A 211 5.29 -0.49 -6.44
C PRO A 211 5.32 -0.64 -7.97
N LEU A 212 4.27 -1.19 -8.58
CA LEU A 212 4.15 -1.35 -10.04
C LEU A 212 3.54 -0.14 -10.75
N ALA A 213 2.89 0.76 -10.04
CA ALA A 213 2.16 1.87 -10.65
C ALA A 213 3.04 2.73 -11.58
N PRO A 214 4.26 3.17 -11.20
CA PRO A 214 5.10 3.95 -12.09
C PRO A 214 5.55 3.18 -13.35
N VAL A 215 5.68 1.85 -13.27
CA VAL A 215 5.99 0.99 -14.43
C VAL A 215 4.79 1.00 -15.40
N ALA A 216 3.57 0.85 -14.88
CA ALA A 216 2.34 0.91 -15.68
C ALA A 216 2.18 2.28 -16.35
N TYR A 217 2.47 3.37 -15.64
CA TYR A 217 2.43 4.73 -16.19
C TYR A 217 3.47 4.95 -17.28
N LEU A 218 4.69 4.43 -17.10
CA LEU A 218 5.73 4.50 -18.13
C LEU A 218 5.31 3.73 -19.38
N MET A 219 4.68 2.56 -19.24
CA MET A 219 4.13 1.81 -20.38
C MET A 219 3.07 2.62 -21.15
N LEU A 220 2.16 3.30 -20.44
CA LEU A 220 1.18 4.17 -21.12
C LEU A 220 1.87 5.30 -21.90
N GLY A 221 2.88 5.92 -21.29
CA GLY A 221 3.69 6.93 -21.98
C GLY A 221 4.42 6.38 -23.21
N LEU A 222 4.87 5.12 -23.19
CA LEU A 222 5.45 4.46 -24.36
C LEU A 222 4.41 4.21 -25.45
N CYS A 223 3.18 3.87 -25.11
CA CYS A 223 2.09 3.71 -26.08
C CYS A 223 1.75 5.03 -26.81
N ILE A 224 1.80 6.16 -26.10
CA ILE A 224 1.41 7.46 -26.61
C ILE A 224 2.52 8.11 -27.46
N LYS A 225 3.80 7.92 -27.12
CA LYS A 225 4.93 8.70 -27.66
C LYS A 225 5.11 8.66 -29.18
N ASP A 226 4.67 7.57 -29.82
CA ASP A 226 4.84 7.34 -31.26
C ASP A 226 3.56 7.65 -32.06
N LEU A 227 2.49 8.10 -31.40
CA LEU A 227 1.24 8.45 -32.07
C LEU A 227 1.34 9.82 -32.75
N PRO A 228 0.62 10.03 -33.88
CA PRO A 228 0.66 11.28 -34.59
C PRO A 228 0.15 12.49 -33.80
N TRP A 229 -0.71 12.28 -32.82
CA TRP A 229 -1.32 13.31 -31.99
C TRP A 229 -0.80 13.24 -30.53
N LYS A 230 0.41 12.76 -30.33
CA LYS A 230 0.99 12.49 -29.00
C LYS A 230 0.97 13.67 -28.03
N GLU A 231 1.26 14.88 -28.51
CA GLU A 231 1.24 16.10 -27.70
C GLU A 231 -0.17 16.45 -27.25
N VAL A 232 -1.15 16.35 -28.15
CA VAL A 232 -2.58 16.60 -27.86
C VAL A 232 -3.11 15.55 -26.89
N LEU A 233 -2.82 14.26 -27.16
CA LEU A 233 -3.25 13.17 -26.27
C LEU A 233 -2.62 13.29 -24.88
N THR A 234 -1.34 13.67 -24.81
CA THR A 234 -0.67 13.89 -23.53
C THR A 234 -1.29 15.07 -22.80
N ALA A 235 -1.55 16.19 -23.49
CA ALA A 235 -2.19 17.36 -22.89
C ALA A 235 -3.60 17.04 -22.38
N LEU A 236 -4.40 16.31 -23.16
CA LEU A 236 -5.73 15.85 -22.74
C LEU A 236 -5.66 14.94 -21.52
N LEU A 237 -4.76 13.96 -21.52
CA LEU A 237 -4.56 13.07 -20.37
C LEU A 237 -4.18 13.86 -19.11
N VAL A 238 -3.20 14.76 -19.21
CA VAL A 238 -2.76 15.61 -18.11
C VAL A 238 -3.93 16.47 -17.60
N THR A 239 -4.68 17.10 -18.51
CA THR A 239 -5.84 17.93 -18.13
C THR A 239 -6.90 17.13 -17.42
N LEU A 240 -7.26 15.94 -17.93
CA LEU A 240 -8.26 15.07 -17.30
C LEU A 240 -7.81 14.61 -15.91
N VAL A 241 -6.54 14.23 -15.77
CA VAL A 241 -5.97 13.81 -14.47
C VAL A 241 -5.93 14.97 -13.49
N LEU A 242 -5.62 16.20 -13.95
CA LEU A 242 -5.68 17.40 -13.10
C LEU A 242 -7.12 17.71 -12.67
N LEU A 243 -8.07 17.65 -13.58
CA LEU A 243 -9.49 17.91 -13.28
C LEU A 243 -10.09 16.90 -12.29
N CYS A 244 -9.63 15.66 -12.30
CA CYS A 244 -10.08 14.63 -11.35
C CYS A 244 -9.23 14.62 -10.07
N GLY A 245 -7.92 14.67 -10.19
CA GLY A 245 -6.98 14.45 -9.09
C GLY A 245 -6.87 15.65 -8.15
N VAL A 246 -6.93 16.89 -8.66
CA VAL A 246 -6.82 18.08 -7.79
C VAL A 246 -8.02 18.21 -6.84
N PRO A 247 -9.27 18.07 -7.28
CA PRO A 247 -10.40 18.04 -6.35
C PRO A 247 -10.33 16.91 -5.34
N GLU A 248 -9.90 15.73 -5.77
CA GLU A 248 -9.72 14.57 -4.89
C GLU A 248 -8.63 14.81 -3.86
N TRP A 249 -7.50 15.40 -4.28
CA TRP A 249 -6.44 15.81 -3.37
C TRP A 249 -6.94 16.83 -2.33
N LEU A 250 -7.68 17.85 -2.75
CA LEU A 250 -8.25 18.84 -1.84
C LEU A 250 -9.21 18.23 -0.83
N GLN A 251 -10.07 17.32 -1.28
CA GLN A 251 -11.00 16.60 -0.40
C GLN A 251 -10.26 15.73 0.60
N THR A 252 -9.27 14.96 0.14
CA THR A 252 -8.44 14.12 1.00
C THR A 252 -7.68 14.96 2.02
N TYR A 253 -7.03 16.04 1.58
CA TYR A 253 -6.31 16.94 2.46
C TYR A 253 -7.21 17.58 3.53
N GLN A 254 -8.39 18.08 3.14
CA GLN A 254 -9.36 18.66 4.08
C GLN A 254 -9.87 17.62 5.07
N HIS A 255 -10.09 16.42 4.59
CA HIS A 255 -10.57 15.32 5.42
C HIS A 255 -9.50 14.87 6.44
N GLU A 256 -8.27 14.60 6.01
CA GLU A 256 -7.17 14.25 6.91
C GLU A 256 -6.91 15.34 7.96
N ARG A 257 -6.94 16.59 7.54
CA ARG A 257 -6.79 17.72 8.47
C ARG A 257 -7.93 17.79 9.49
N ALA A 258 -9.16 17.48 9.09
CA ALA A 258 -10.30 17.44 9.99
C ALA A 258 -10.21 16.28 10.98
N LEU A 259 -9.71 15.11 10.52
CA LEU A 259 -9.46 13.95 11.37
C LEU A 259 -8.37 14.22 12.41
N ASP A 260 -7.24 14.81 11.98
CA ASP A 260 -6.16 15.18 12.89
C ASP A 260 -6.63 16.16 13.96
N ALA A 261 -7.42 17.16 13.57
CA ALA A 261 -8.00 18.12 14.49
C ALA A 261 -8.99 17.46 15.44
N GLY A 262 -9.85 16.58 14.95
CA GLY A 262 -10.82 15.81 15.74
C GLY A 262 -10.14 14.86 16.74
N THR A 263 -9.10 14.15 16.28
CA THR A 263 -8.29 13.28 17.14
C THR A 263 -7.60 14.08 18.24
N ALA A 264 -6.95 15.19 17.90
CA ALA A 264 -6.28 16.06 18.85
C ALA A 264 -7.28 16.64 19.88
N GLN A 265 -8.47 17.04 19.42
CA GLN A 265 -9.54 17.53 20.29
C GLN A 265 -10.02 16.42 21.24
N ALA A 266 -10.30 15.22 20.74
CA ALA A 266 -10.73 14.08 21.54
C ALA A 266 -9.70 13.74 22.62
N LEU A 267 -8.43 13.62 22.23
CA LEU A 267 -7.35 13.28 23.16
C LEU A 267 -7.06 14.39 24.15
N SER A 268 -7.32 15.66 23.82
CA SER A 268 -7.19 16.78 24.76
C SER A 268 -8.21 16.75 25.90
N CYS A 269 -9.31 16.01 25.74
CA CYS A 269 -10.29 15.78 26.81
C CYS A 269 -9.78 14.81 27.88
N ILE A 270 -8.74 14.01 27.57
CA ILE A 270 -8.12 13.08 28.50
C ILE A 270 -7.12 13.85 29.38
N THR A 271 -7.48 14.05 30.63
CA THR A 271 -6.65 14.74 31.63
C THR A 271 -6.33 13.78 32.77
N PRO A 272 -5.43 12.82 32.55
CA PRO A 272 -5.19 11.74 33.52
C PRO A 272 -4.39 12.23 34.71
N SER A 273 -4.70 11.72 35.90
CA SER A 273 -3.82 11.87 37.09
C SER A 273 -2.56 11.02 36.92
N GLN A 274 -1.56 11.23 37.80
CA GLN A 274 -0.32 10.44 37.76
C GLN A 274 -0.53 8.93 37.96
N ASN A 275 -1.64 8.54 38.59
CA ASN A 275 -1.98 7.15 38.87
C ASN A 275 -3.10 6.62 37.96
N ALA A 276 -3.40 7.34 36.88
CA ALA A 276 -4.39 6.92 35.91
C ALA A 276 -3.87 5.78 35.03
N PHE A 277 -4.80 5.01 34.49
CA PHE A 277 -4.54 3.96 33.51
C PHE A 277 -5.45 4.16 32.29
N ILE A 278 -5.00 3.74 31.11
CA ILE A 278 -5.80 3.85 29.88
C ILE A 278 -6.10 2.45 29.34
N TYR A 279 -7.38 2.13 29.13
CA TYR A 279 -7.80 0.97 28.36
C TYR A 279 -8.33 1.37 26.98
N THR A 280 -8.04 0.56 25.97
CA THR A 280 -8.63 0.69 24.64
C THR A 280 -9.09 -0.66 24.11
N ASN A 281 -10.23 -0.70 23.41
CA ASN A 281 -10.70 -1.91 22.76
C ASN A 281 -10.06 -2.14 21.38
N ASP A 282 -9.21 -1.23 20.91
CA ASP A 282 -8.46 -1.37 19.68
C ASP A 282 -6.96 -1.32 19.95
N SER A 283 -6.27 -2.41 19.63
CA SER A 283 -4.82 -2.53 19.86
C SER A 283 -3.99 -1.54 19.03
N ALA A 284 -4.46 -1.16 17.84
CA ALA A 284 -3.76 -0.22 16.99
C ALA A 284 -3.77 1.20 17.58
N ILE A 285 -4.88 1.61 18.21
CA ILE A 285 -4.98 2.88 18.95
C ILE A 285 -4.03 2.89 20.14
N GLY A 286 -4.01 1.83 20.95
CA GLY A 286 -3.11 1.73 22.09
C GLY A 286 -1.65 1.93 21.67
N TRP A 287 -1.22 1.24 20.63
CA TRP A 287 0.17 1.28 20.17
C TRP A 287 0.56 2.60 19.48
N SER A 288 -0.33 3.18 18.68
CA SER A 288 0.02 4.34 17.84
C SER A 288 -0.25 5.67 18.54
N LEU A 289 -1.32 5.78 19.31
CA LEU A 289 -1.72 7.05 19.94
C LEU A 289 -1.27 7.18 21.39
N MET A 290 -1.44 6.13 22.19
CA MET A 290 -1.14 6.23 23.62
C MET A 290 0.34 6.47 23.87
N GLY A 291 1.22 5.74 23.19
CA GLY A 291 2.65 5.95 23.29
C GLY A 291 3.15 7.32 22.82
N TYR A 292 2.38 7.99 21.95
CA TYR A 292 2.73 9.33 21.46
C TYR A 292 2.14 10.46 22.32
N TYR A 293 0.85 10.37 22.67
CA TYR A 293 0.16 11.45 23.40
C TYR A 293 0.30 11.31 24.92
N PHE A 294 0.44 10.09 25.42
CA PHE A 294 0.49 9.80 26.87
C PHE A 294 1.66 8.85 27.20
N PRO A 295 2.92 9.25 26.90
CA PRO A 295 4.07 8.34 27.02
C PRO A 295 4.34 7.86 28.45
N ASP A 296 3.89 8.63 29.46
CA ASP A 296 4.10 8.34 30.87
C ASP A 296 2.92 7.62 31.55
N ILE A 297 1.81 7.41 30.81
CA ILE A 297 0.61 6.77 31.37
C ILE A 297 0.58 5.31 30.90
N PRO A 298 0.46 4.35 31.83
CA PRO A 298 0.34 2.96 31.48
C PRO A 298 -0.98 2.71 30.75
N TYR A 299 -0.93 1.88 29.71
CA TYR A 299 -2.11 1.51 28.91
C TYR A 299 -2.10 0.01 28.59
N ASP A 300 -3.28 -0.54 28.35
CA ASP A 300 -3.48 -1.91 27.90
C ASP A 300 -4.72 -2.03 27.01
N HIS A 301 -4.87 -3.18 26.40
CA HIS A 301 -6.00 -3.54 25.56
C HIS A 301 -7.02 -4.33 26.38
N ALA A 302 -8.28 -3.90 26.33
CA ALA A 302 -9.40 -4.62 26.91
C ALA A 302 -10.48 -4.86 25.85
N THR A 303 -10.91 -6.10 25.70
CA THR A 303 -11.95 -6.46 24.73
C THR A 303 -13.35 -6.39 25.31
N THR A 304 -13.46 -6.44 26.64
CA THR A 304 -14.73 -6.46 27.39
C THR A 304 -14.70 -5.50 28.56
N VAL A 305 -15.87 -5.07 29.00
CA VAL A 305 -16.01 -4.21 30.19
C VAL A 305 -15.73 -4.99 31.48
N ASP A 306 -15.85 -6.32 31.47
CA ASP A 306 -15.47 -7.15 32.63
C ASP A 306 -13.98 -7.03 32.96
N GLU A 307 -13.13 -6.93 31.94
CA GLU A 307 -11.68 -6.69 32.12
C GLU A 307 -11.43 -5.34 32.79
N ILE A 308 -12.18 -4.30 32.37
CA ILE A 308 -12.15 -2.98 33.02
C ILE A 308 -12.64 -3.02 34.44
N ALA A 309 -13.71 -3.74 34.73
CA ALA A 309 -14.27 -3.88 36.04
C ALA A 309 -13.33 -4.56 37.06
N SER A 310 -12.38 -5.35 36.57
CA SER A 310 -11.34 -5.99 37.40
C SER A 310 -10.17 -5.06 37.76
N PHE A 311 -10.14 -3.84 37.25
CA PHE A 311 -9.05 -2.89 37.53
C PHE A 311 -8.96 -2.49 39.00
N SER A 312 -7.75 -2.51 39.54
CA SER A 312 -7.52 -2.26 40.98
C SER A 312 -7.25 -0.78 41.34
N GLY A 313 -7.02 0.06 40.33
CA GLY A 313 -6.71 1.48 40.53
C GLY A 313 -7.94 2.33 40.82
N SER A 314 -7.70 3.64 41.04
CA SER A 314 -8.75 4.61 41.36
C SER A 314 -9.29 5.38 40.18
N GLU A 315 -8.49 5.57 39.11
CA GLU A 315 -8.85 6.34 37.94
C GLU A 315 -8.45 5.59 36.67
N LEU A 316 -9.38 5.49 35.74
CA LEU A 316 -9.23 4.79 34.51
C LEU A 316 -9.87 5.60 33.39
N TRP A 317 -9.19 5.68 32.23
CA TRP A 317 -9.72 6.24 31.00
C TRP A 317 -9.93 5.11 30.00
N CYS A 318 -11.12 5.07 29.40
CA CYS A 318 -11.44 4.08 28.39
C CYS A 318 -11.60 4.79 27.03
N ILE A 319 -10.83 4.33 26.04
CA ILE A 319 -10.95 4.78 24.65
C ILE A 319 -11.59 3.64 23.88
N TRP A 320 -12.87 3.79 23.55
CA TRP A 320 -13.69 2.72 23.00
C TRP A 320 -14.16 3.03 21.61
N MET A 321 -13.98 2.10 20.69
CA MET A 321 -14.32 2.27 19.28
C MET A 321 -15.59 1.53 18.89
N GLU A 322 -16.30 2.08 17.90
CA GLU A 322 -17.47 1.54 17.20
C GLU A 322 -18.75 1.43 18.01
N THR A 323 -18.71 0.91 19.23
CA THR A 323 -19.90 0.70 20.05
C THR A 323 -19.77 1.43 21.39
N PRO A 324 -20.77 2.25 21.79
CA PRO A 324 -20.76 2.87 23.11
C PRO A 324 -20.94 1.83 24.22
N PHE A 325 -20.55 2.18 25.44
CA PHE A 325 -20.93 1.40 26.61
C PHE A 325 -22.44 1.32 26.73
N THR A 326 -22.95 0.11 26.83
CA THR A 326 -24.37 -0.17 27.02
C THR A 326 -24.82 0.12 28.45
N ASP A 327 -26.11 0.14 28.71
CA ASP A 327 -26.64 0.23 30.09
C ASP A 327 -26.21 -0.97 30.94
N ALA A 328 -26.05 -2.15 30.33
CA ALA A 328 -25.54 -3.33 31.01
C ALA A 328 -24.07 -3.13 31.44
N ASP A 329 -23.22 -2.54 30.57
CA ASP A 329 -21.83 -2.23 30.88
C ASP A 329 -21.72 -1.22 32.04
N ARG A 330 -22.53 -0.17 31.99
CA ARG A 330 -22.61 0.85 33.07
C ARG A 330 -23.07 0.23 34.41
N THR A 331 -24.04 -0.67 34.35
CA THR A 331 -24.52 -1.41 35.52
C THR A 331 -23.44 -2.32 36.09
N LEU A 332 -22.71 -3.00 35.22
CA LEU A 332 -21.58 -3.84 35.60
C LEU A 332 -20.49 -3.02 36.33
N LEU A 333 -20.07 -1.91 35.75
CA LEU A 333 -19.10 -1.01 36.35
C LEU A 333 -19.59 -0.49 37.74
N SER A 334 -20.85 -0.11 37.81
CA SER A 334 -21.47 0.34 39.05
C SER A 334 -21.46 -0.76 40.14
N ALA A 335 -21.75 -2.02 39.77
CA ALA A 335 -21.67 -3.16 40.69
C ALA A 335 -20.25 -3.41 41.23
N HIS A 336 -19.24 -2.99 40.48
CA HIS A 336 -17.82 -3.02 40.92
C HIS A 336 -17.34 -1.72 41.56
N HIS A 337 -18.27 -0.85 41.96
CA HIS A 337 -17.98 0.44 42.62
C HIS A 337 -17.26 1.45 41.72
N PHE A 338 -17.55 1.45 40.42
CA PHE A 338 -17.07 2.46 39.51
C PHE A 338 -18.22 3.36 39.04
N SER A 339 -17.94 4.67 38.94
CA SER A 339 -18.75 5.61 38.16
C SER A 339 -18.14 5.75 36.79
N CYS A 340 -18.99 5.83 35.78
CA CYS A 340 -18.59 5.97 34.38
C CYS A 340 -19.22 7.23 33.79
N GLU A 341 -18.40 8.16 33.33
CA GLU A 341 -18.80 9.38 32.68
C GLU A 341 -18.31 9.39 31.23
N GLU A 342 -19.19 9.65 30.27
CA GLU A 342 -18.83 9.86 28.87
C GLU A 342 -18.32 11.28 28.70
N ILE A 343 -17.04 11.42 28.38
CA ILE A 343 -16.38 12.72 28.21
C ILE A 343 -16.44 13.19 26.76
N TYR A 344 -16.41 12.26 25.82
CA TYR A 344 -16.38 12.57 24.39
C TYR A 344 -17.03 11.44 23.58
N SER A 345 -17.78 11.83 22.56
CA SER A 345 -18.17 10.92 21.49
C SER A 345 -18.09 11.67 20.14
N GLY A 346 -17.45 11.05 19.16
CA GLY A 346 -17.27 11.69 17.86
C GLY A 346 -16.53 10.82 16.85
N LEU A 347 -16.44 11.30 15.64
CA LEU A 347 -15.75 10.64 14.55
C LEU A 347 -14.24 10.64 14.82
N PHE A 348 -13.64 9.47 14.87
CA PHE A 348 -12.19 9.32 15.10
C PHE A 348 -11.43 9.11 13.78
N MET A 349 -11.86 8.15 12.99
CA MET A 349 -11.20 7.81 11.75
C MET A 349 -12.21 7.37 10.71
N LYS A 350 -12.12 7.95 9.52
CA LYS A 350 -12.80 7.43 8.35
C LYS A 350 -11.72 6.84 7.46
N ASP A 351 -11.72 5.56 7.29
CA ASP A 351 -10.89 4.93 6.26
C ASP A 351 -11.46 5.29 4.88
N THR A 352 -11.16 6.53 4.45
CA THR A 352 -11.63 7.10 3.19
C THR A 352 -11.08 6.36 1.99
N PHE A 353 -9.98 5.65 2.18
CA PHE A 353 -9.30 4.98 1.09
C PHE A 353 -9.87 3.59 0.83
N THR A 354 -10.05 2.78 1.86
CA THR A 354 -10.77 1.51 1.73
C THR A 354 -12.19 1.72 1.25
N GLY A 355 -12.87 2.79 1.68
CA GLY A 355 -14.23 3.09 1.25
C GLY A 355 -14.43 3.50 -0.20
N ARG A 356 -13.38 3.92 -0.91
CA ARG A 356 -13.46 4.19 -2.35
C ARG A 356 -13.27 2.95 -3.22
N PHE A 357 -12.54 1.97 -2.72
CA PHE A 357 -12.24 0.73 -3.43
C PHE A 357 -13.02 -0.47 -2.88
N PHE A 358 -13.42 -0.40 -1.61
CA PHE A 358 -14.26 -1.38 -0.93
C PHE A 358 -15.50 -0.65 -0.42
N THR A 359 -16.66 -1.15 -0.72
CA THR A 359 -17.98 -0.52 -0.46
C THR A 359 -18.33 -0.30 1.02
N ASP A 360 -17.48 -0.72 1.96
CA ASP A 360 -17.76 -0.74 3.40
C ASP A 360 -16.82 0.15 4.23
N ALA A 361 -16.53 1.39 3.77
CA ALA A 361 -15.88 2.35 4.65
C ALA A 361 -16.81 2.69 5.82
N ARG A 362 -16.59 2.06 6.94
CA ARG A 362 -17.29 2.38 8.18
C ARG A 362 -16.70 3.64 8.78
N GLU A 363 -17.56 4.56 9.15
CA GLU A 363 -17.20 5.66 10.04
C GLU A 363 -16.93 5.06 11.41
N GLN A 364 -15.70 5.18 11.89
CA GLN A 364 -15.34 4.71 13.22
C GLN A 364 -15.68 5.80 14.21
N ILE A 365 -16.70 5.58 15.04
CA ILE A 365 -17.06 6.46 16.13
C ILE A 365 -16.22 6.10 17.34
N PHE A 366 -15.81 7.12 18.04
CA PHE A 366 -14.87 7.07 19.11
C PHE A 366 -15.53 7.60 20.39
N TYR A 367 -15.45 6.83 21.46
CA TYR A 367 -16.00 7.17 22.77
C TYR A 367 -14.87 7.24 23.79
N ILE A 368 -14.86 8.29 24.60
CA ILE A 368 -13.95 8.42 25.73
C ILE A 368 -14.76 8.44 27.00
N TYR A 369 -14.46 7.49 27.87
CA TYR A 369 -15.07 7.40 29.18
C TYR A 369 -14.02 7.65 30.27
N LYS A 370 -14.41 8.45 31.27
CA LYS A 370 -13.68 8.51 32.53
C LYS A 370 -14.38 7.58 33.52
N VAL A 371 -13.64 6.61 34.04
CA VAL A 371 -14.11 5.62 34.98
C VAL A 371 -13.37 5.83 36.31
N THR A 372 -14.09 6.18 37.32
CA THR A 372 -13.52 6.48 38.65
C THR A 372 -14.13 5.60 39.72
N ARG A 373 -13.30 5.09 40.64
CA ARG A 373 -13.80 4.30 41.77
C ARG A 373 -14.58 5.18 42.73
N THR A 374 -15.82 4.82 43.02
CA THR A 374 -16.63 5.51 44.01
C THR A 374 -16.14 5.17 45.42
N THR A 375 -15.72 6.19 46.12
CA THR A 375 -15.31 6.10 47.54
C THR A 375 -16.52 6.08 48.47
N GLU A 376 -17.61 5.45 48.14
CA GLU A 376 -18.65 5.22 49.14
C GLU A 376 -18.18 4.15 50.06
N ALA A 377 -17.92 4.60 51.28
CA ALA A 377 -17.69 3.73 52.41
C ALA A 377 -18.79 2.66 52.51
N LEU A 378 -18.38 1.42 52.57
CA LEU A 378 -19.26 0.34 53.02
C LEU A 378 -19.98 0.82 54.30
N PRO A 379 -21.31 0.69 54.37
CA PRO A 379 -22.07 0.99 55.58
C PRO A 379 -21.64 0.10 56.72
#